data_6aadf25195cc0bd69225b22a6c78acc2
#
_entry.id   6aadf25195cc0bd69225b22a6c78acc2
#
_cell.length_a   1.000
_cell.length_b   1.000
_cell.length_c   1.000
_cell.angle_alpha   90.00
_cell.angle_beta   90.00
_cell.angle_gamma   90.00
#
_symmetry.space_group_name_H-M   'P 1'
#
loop_
_entity.id
_entity.type
_entity.pdbx_description
1 polymer ?
#
loop_
_entity_poly.entity_id
_entity_poly.type
_entity_poly.pdbx_seq_one_letter_code
_entity_poly.pdbx_strand_id
1 'polypeptide(L)'
;MKSLIFDLDDTLLMSGTYKNYNDIVPNQRLKYILENLQNPKYLYTNGTYGHGIDGLEGLKLRNNKDFSNYHIYGRDSIPYMKPDFRSFNHVNNSIFYDHNDYNKRIFFDDLPNNIYTAHNIGWETVWIHPQANNNIKPDYIDHAYTNVIDALYSIDLT
;
A
#
# COMPACT_ATOMS: atom_id res chain seq x y z
N MET A 1 8.97 3.07 -14.58
CA MET A 1 8.15 2.22 -13.66
C MET A 1 7.46 3.08 -12.63
N LYS A 2 6.46 2.54 -11.98
CA LYS A 2 5.73 3.25 -10.92
C LYS A 2 6.23 2.81 -9.54
N SER A 3 6.15 3.70 -8.55
CA SER A 3 6.40 3.33 -7.16
C SER A 3 5.10 2.86 -6.53
N LEU A 4 5.13 1.70 -5.89
CA LEU A 4 3.96 1.05 -5.32
C LEU A 4 3.86 1.43 -3.84
N ILE A 5 2.75 2.04 -3.44
CA ILE A 5 2.47 2.41 -2.06
C ILE A 5 1.27 1.61 -1.59
N PHE A 6 1.45 0.80 -0.55
CA PHE A 6 0.42 -0.09 -0.03
C PHE A 6 -0.01 0.30 1.37
N ASP A 7 -1.31 0.32 1.60
CA ASP A 7 -1.86 0.15 2.93
C ASP A 7 -1.66 -1.30 3.40
N LEU A 8 -1.69 -1.54 4.71
CA LEU A 8 -1.51 -2.87 5.27
C LEU A 8 -2.86 -3.56 5.54
N ASP A 9 -3.60 -3.06 6.53
CA ASP A 9 -4.82 -3.73 7.02
C ASP A 9 -5.93 -3.69 5.97
N ASP A 10 -6.47 -4.87 5.65
CA ASP A 10 -7.50 -5.09 4.63
C ASP A 10 -7.08 -4.73 3.19
N THR A 11 -5.78 -4.58 2.98
CA THR A 11 -5.18 -4.42 1.64
C THR A 11 -4.18 -5.55 1.37
N LEU A 12 -3.09 -5.64 2.15
CA LEU A 12 -2.13 -6.75 2.11
C LEU A 12 -2.43 -7.82 3.16
N LEU A 13 -2.86 -7.42 4.34
CA LEU A 13 -3.14 -8.25 5.50
C LEU A 13 -4.62 -8.16 5.85
N MET A 14 -5.35 -9.25 5.71
CA MET A 14 -6.79 -9.26 5.98
C MET A 14 -7.05 -9.33 7.49
N SER A 15 -7.73 -8.31 8.03
CA SER A 15 -8.17 -8.30 9.43
C SER A 15 -9.15 -9.46 9.69
N GLY A 16 -9.14 -10.00 10.90
CA GLY A 16 -9.99 -11.13 11.28
C GLY A 16 -9.45 -12.50 10.87
N THR A 17 -8.34 -12.57 10.12
CA THR A 17 -7.71 -13.84 9.72
C THR A 17 -6.63 -14.30 10.67
N TYR A 18 -6.26 -13.49 11.64
CA TYR A 18 -5.22 -13.79 12.61
C TYR A 18 -5.55 -13.14 13.97
N LYS A 19 -5.01 -13.70 15.06
CA LYS A 19 -5.08 -13.10 16.42
C LYS A 19 -3.77 -12.48 16.82
N ASN A 20 -2.67 -13.18 16.54
CA ASN A 20 -1.31 -12.74 16.82
C ASN A 20 -0.51 -12.75 15.53
N TYR A 21 0.55 -11.95 15.45
CA TYR A 21 1.39 -11.89 14.25
C TYR A 21 1.95 -13.25 13.86
N ASN A 22 2.22 -14.14 14.83
CA ASN A 22 2.69 -15.51 14.57
C ASN A 22 1.64 -16.39 13.87
N ASP A 23 0.36 -16.02 13.95
CA ASP A 23 -0.74 -16.74 13.31
C ASP A 23 -0.96 -16.32 11.86
N ILE A 24 -0.29 -15.27 11.39
CA ILE A 24 -0.43 -14.80 10.03
C ILE A 24 0.07 -15.88 9.06
N VAL A 25 -0.80 -16.25 8.11
CA VAL A 25 -0.47 -17.20 7.05
C VAL A 25 -0.04 -16.42 5.81
N PRO A 26 1.22 -16.56 5.36
CA PRO A 26 1.67 -15.90 4.14
C PRO A 26 0.87 -16.34 2.92
N ASN A 27 0.56 -15.38 2.04
CA ASN A 27 0.01 -15.67 0.73
C ASN A 27 1.18 -15.85 -0.24
N GLN A 28 1.47 -17.10 -0.63
CA GLN A 28 2.62 -17.41 -1.47
C GLN A 28 2.54 -16.78 -2.85
N ARG A 29 1.34 -16.61 -3.38
CA ARG A 29 1.13 -15.98 -4.68
C ARG A 29 1.44 -14.48 -4.64
N LEU A 30 0.96 -13.79 -3.61
CA LEU A 30 1.28 -12.38 -3.37
C LEU A 30 2.78 -12.18 -3.18
N LYS A 31 3.39 -13.01 -2.36
CA LYS A 31 4.85 -12.99 -2.13
C LYS A 31 5.62 -13.14 -3.44
N TYR A 32 5.27 -14.12 -4.25
CA TYR A 32 5.90 -14.35 -5.55
C TYR A 32 5.77 -13.13 -6.47
N ILE A 33 4.58 -12.56 -6.57
CA ILE A 33 4.35 -11.38 -7.43
C ILE A 33 5.22 -10.22 -6.98
N LEU A 34 5.17 -9.87 -5.70
CA LEU A 34 5.91 -8.70 -5.18
C LEU A 34 7.42 -8.88 -5.28
N GLU A 35 7.94 -10.07 -5.02
CA GLU A 35 9.37 -10.36 -5.15
C GLU A 35 9.88 -10.23 -6.59
N ASN A 36 9.03 -10.51 -7.57
CA ASN A 36 9.40 -10.44 -8.99
C ASN A 36 9.17 -9.06 -9.62
N LEU A 37 8.50 -8.15 -8.93
CA LEU A 37 8.36 -6.77 -9.39
C LEU A 37 9.59 -5.95 -8.97
N GLN A 38 10.18 -5.23 -9.94
CA GLN A 38 11.32 -4.35 -9.69
C GLN A 38 10.93 -2.97 -9.14
N ASN A 39 9.64 -2.69 -9.12
CA ASN A 39 9.08 -1.42 -8.65
C ASN A 39 9.50 -1.14 -7.19
N PRO A 40 9.85 0.10 -6.84
CA PRO A 40 9.99 0.47 -5.43
C PRO A 40 8.67 0.24 -4.68
N LYS A 41 8.78 -0.26 -3.44
CA LYS A 41 7.61 -0.62 -2.63
C LYS A 41 7.68 0.07 -1.29
N TYR A 42 6.56 0.69 -0.90
CA TYR A 42 6.41 1.42 0.35
C TYR A 42 5.16 0.92 1.07
N LEU A 43 5.24 0.85 2.39
CA LEU A 43 4.07 0.64 3.23
C LEU A 43 3.65 1.97 3.85
N TYR A 44 2.35 2.26 3.79
CA TYR A 44 1.77 3.47 4.35
C TYR A 44 0.49 3.11 5.12
N THR A 45 0.62 2.97 6.44
CA THR A 45 -0.44 2.46 7.32
C THR A 45 -0.81 3.47 8.40
N ASN A 46 -2.09 3.49 8.80
CA ASN A 46 -2.53 4.20 9.99
C ASN A 46 -2.24 3.44 11.29
N GLY A 47 -1.78 2.20 11.20
CA GLY A 47 -1.20 1.49 12.33
C GLY A 47 0.17 2.07 12.70
N THR A 48 0.74 1.56 13.79
CA THR A 48 2.11 1.94 14.19
C THR A 48 3.14 1.39 13.21
N TYR A 49 4.31 1.99 13.23
CA TYR A 49 5.48 1.46 12.49
C TYR A 49 5.75 -0.01 12.87
N GLY A 50 5.71 -0.34 14.17
CA GLY A 50 5.90 -1.71 14.65
C GLY A 50 4.84 -2.68 14.11
N HIS A 51 3.56 -2.26 14.09
CA HIS A 51 2.50 -3.06 13.47
C HIS A 51 2.78 -3.30 11.98
N GLY A 52 3.27 -2.30 11.27
CA GLY A 52 3.67 -2.43 9.87
C GLY A 52 4.76 -3.47 9.67
N ILE A 53 5.83 -3.39 10.47
CA ILE A 53 6.95 -4.35 10.44
C ILE A 53 6.44 -5.77 10.73
N ASP A 54 5.72 -5.95 11.84
CA ASP A 54 5.26 -7.27 12.28
C ASP A 54 4.28 -7.89 11.29
N GLY A 55 3.39 -7.08 10.71
CA GLY A 55 2.47 -7.54 9.68
C GLY A 55 3.19 -8.00 8.40
N LEU A 56 4.13 -7.20 7.91
CA LEU A 56 4.92 -7.56 6.72
C LEU A 56 5.81 -8.78 6.96
N GLU A 57 6.40 -8.91 8.14
CA GLU A 57 7.19 -10.09 8.50
C GLU A 57 6.33 -11.35 8.62
N GLY A 58 5.14 -11.23 9.21
CA GLY A 58 4.18 -12.33 9.24
C GLY A 58 3.76 -12.79 7.85
N LEU A 59 3.58 -11.86 6.92
CA LEU A 59 3.28 -12.14 5.52
C LEU A 59 4.50 -12.60 4.71
N LYS A 60 5.71 -12.58 5.29
CA LYS A 60 6.97 -12.91 4.59
C LYS A 60 7.24 -12.02 3.38
N LEU A 61 6.84 -10.75 3.43
CA LEU A 61 7.00 -9.80 2.32
C LEU A 61 8.26 -8.94 2.41
N ARG A 62 8.90 -8.87 3.57
CA ARG A 62 10.17 -8.14 3.72
C ARG A 62 11.35 -9.00 3.28
N ASN A 63 12.25 -8.39 2.53
CA ASN A 63 13.50 -9.02 2.08
C ASN A 63 14.58 -7.93 1.90
N ASN A 64 15.73 -8.27 1.34
CA ASN A 64 16.84 -7.34 1.14
C ASN A 64 16.50 -6.17 0.19
N LYS A 65 15.47 -6.32 -0.62
CA LYS A 65 15.06 -5.35 -1.64
C LYS A 65 13.78 -4.62 -1.24
N ASP A 66 12.78 -5.35 -0.71
CA ASP A 66 11.41 -4.87 -0.54
C ASP A 66 11.11 -4.52 0.92
N PHE A 67 10.40 -3.40 1.12
CA PHE A 67 9.91 -2.94 2.42
C PHE A 67 11.03 -2.81 3.48
N SER A 68 12.09 -2.12 3.13
CA SER A 68 13.14 -1.76 4.09
C SER A 68 12.60 -0.85 5.20
N ASN A 69 13.33 -0.71 6.30
CA ASN A 69 12.93 0.11 7.43
C ASN A 69 12.55 1.54 7.06
N TYR A 70 13.22 2.12 6.05
CA TYR A 70 12.97 3.50 5.59
C TYR A 70 11.82 3.60 4.58
N HIS A 71 11.26 2.48 4.15
CA HIS A 71 10.13 2.41 3.20
C HIS A 71 8.80 2.12 3.89
N ILE A 72 8.73 2.26 5.22
CA ILE A 72 7.53 2.01 6.02
C ILE A 72 7.15 3.28 6.77
N TYR A 73 5.90 3.71 6.59
CA TYR A 73 5.32 4.89 7.20
C TYR A 73 4.14 4.48 8.06
N GLY A 74 4.26 4.62 9.37
CA GLY A 74 3.21 4.38 10.35
C GLY A 74 2.73 5.69 11.00
N ARG A 75 1.68 5.61 11.81
CA ARG A 75 1.11 6.81 12.47
C ARG A 75 2.08 7.48 13.43
N ASP A 76 3.06 6.76 13.93
CA ASP A 76 4.12 7.27 14.83
C ASP A 76 5.36 7.74 14.06
N SER A 77 5.40 7.54 12.73
CA SER A 77 6.47 8.04 11.85
C SER A 77 6.17 9.43 11.29
N ILE A 78 4.92 9.82 11.25
CA ILE A 78 4.45 11.07 10.65
C ILE A 78 3.42 11.74 11.56
N PRO A 79 3.35 13.10 11.57
CA PRO A 79 2.50 13.81 12.54
C PRO A 79 1.01 13.78 12.21
N TYR A 80 0.61 13.24 11.08
CA TYR A 80 -0.78 13.19 10.61
C TYR A 80 -1.13 11.80 10.11
N MET A 81 -2.40 11.42 10.19
CA MET A 81 -2.92 10.15 9.72
C MET A 81 -3.75 10.32 8.43
N LYS A 82 -3.84 9.26 7.63
CA LYS A 82 -4.79 9.21 6.51
C LYS A 82 -6.22 9.39 7.05
N PRO A 83 -7.12 10.11 6.40
CA PRO A 83 -7.01 10.69 5.06
C PRO A 83 -6.53 12.15 5.02
N ASP A 84 -5.92 12.67 6.08
CA ASP A 84 -5.42 14.05 6.11
C ASP A 84 -4.38 14.25 4.99
N PHE A 85 -4.60 15.24 4.12
CA PHE A 85 -3.70 15.50 2.99
C PHE A 85 -2.27 15.81 3.43
N ARG A 86 -2.08 16.36 4.65
CA ARG A 86 -0.74 16.65 5.18
C ARG A 86 0.05 15.38 5.41
N SER A 87 -0.62 14.28 5.76
CA SER A 87 0.00 12.95 5.86
C SER A 87 0.51 12.48 4.51
N PHE A 88 -0.32 12.57 3.48
CA PHE A 88 0.06 12.19 2.11
C PHE A 88 1.19 13.05 1.56
N ASN A 89 1.16 14.36 1.80
CA ASN A 89 2.24 15.25 1.40
C ASN A 89 3.56 14.91 2.09
N HIS A 90 3.50 14.58 3.37
CA HIS A 90 4.68 14.16 4.12
C HIS A 90 5.31 12.90 3.51
N VAL A 91 4.51 11.88 3.23
CA VAL A 91 4.97 10.64 2.61
C VAL A 91 5.52 10.91 1.20
N ASN A 92 4.80 11.69 0.40
CA ASN A 92 5.24 12.00 -0.96
C ASN A 92 6.59 12.75 -0.97
N ASN A 93 6.77 13.71 -0.08
CA ASN A 93 8.02 14.45 0.05
C ASN A 93 9.16 13.56 0.55
N SER A 94 8.89 12.68 1.50
CA SER A 94 9.87 11.71 2.00
C SER A 94 10.34 10.77 0.87
N ILE A 95 9.43 10.23 0.10
CA ILE A 95 9.77 9.38 -1.06
C ILE A 95 10.64 10.16 -2.06
N PHE A 96 10.25 11.39 -2.35
CA PHE A 96 10.96 12.24 -3.30
C PHE A 96 12.37 12.61 -2.80
N TYR A 97 12.47 13.14 -1.58
CA TYR A 97 13.73 13.70 -1.08
C TYR A 97 14.63 12.65 -0.42
N ASP A 98 14.07 11.75 0.39
CA ASP A 98 14.89 10.81 1.15
C ASP A 98 15.30 9.60 0.32
N HIS A 99 14.53 9.24 -0.70
CA HIS A 99 14.79 8.07 -1.55
C HIS A 99 15.17 8.44 -2.98
N ASN A 100 15.22 9.72 -3.33
CA ASN A 100 15.45 10.17 -4.71
C ASN A 100 14.53 9.47 -5.70
N ASP A 101 13.30 9.21 -5.29
CA ASP A 101 12.32 8.48 -6.09
C ASP A 101 11.36 9.46 -6.76
N TYR A 102 11.54 9.65 -8.06
CA TYR A 102 10.74 10.57 -8.89
C TYR A 102 9.70 9.85 -9.74
N ASN A 103 9.51 8.56 -9.50
CA ASN A 103 8.52 7.77 -10.22
C ASN A 103 7.10 8.24 -9.91
N LYS A 104 6.18 7.99 -10.83
CA LYS A 104 4.75 8.12 -10.55
C LYS A 104 4.36 7.17 -9.42
N ARG A 105 3.45 7.62 -8.56
CA ARG A 105 2.95 6.85 -7.41
C ARG A 105 1.67 6.14 -7.80
N ILE A 106 1.55 4.90 -7.38
CA ILE A 106 0.27 4.17 -7.40
C ILE A 106 -0.03 3.67 -5.98
N PHE A 107 -1.24 3.94 -5.50
CA PHE A 107 -1.64 3.74 -4.11
C PHE A 107 -2.77 2.73 -4.00
N PHE A 108 -2.56 1.72 -3.16
CA PHE A 108 -3.50 0.62 -2.89
C PHE A 108 -4.03 0.77 -1.47
N ASP A 109 -5.34 0.94 -1.31
CA ASP A 109 -5.98 1.09 0.00
C ASP A 109 -7.43 0.59 -0.05
N ASP A 110 -7.99 0.21 1.08
CA ASP A 110 -9.36 -0.30 1.18
C ASP A 110 -10.38 0.78 1.54
N LEU A 111 -9.94 1.95 2.01
CA LEU A 111 -10.82 3.03 2.45
C LEU A 111 -10.99 4.12 1.38
N PRO A 112 -12.24 4.36 0.92
CA PRO A 112 -12.48 5.37 -0.12
C PRO A 112 -11.99 6.78 0.24
N ASN A 113 -12.06 7.19 1.50
CA ASN A 113 -11.57 8.51 1.93
C ASN A 113 -10.05 8.66 1.74
N ASN A 114 -9.29 7.61 1.95
CA ASN A 114 -7.86 7.58 1.70
C ASN A 114 -7.56 7.68 0.20
N ILE A 115 -8.31 6.94 -0.59
CA ILE A 115 -8.23 6.95 -2.07
C ILE A 115 -8.52 8.36 -2.60
N TYR A 116 -9.56 9.02 -2.08
CA TYR A 116 -9.93 10.38 -2.49
C TYR A 116 -8.78 11.38 -2.26
N THR A 117 -8.15 11.33 -1.10
CA THR A 117 -7.02 12.22 -0.80
C THR A 117 -5.82 11.94 -1.71
N ALA A 118 -5.49 10.66 -1.92
CA ALA A 118 -4.42 10.26 -2.82
C ALA A 118 -4.65 10.78 -4.25
N HIS A 119 -5.88 10.64 -4.75
CA HIS A 119 -6.26 11.17 -6.06
C HIS A 119 -6.01 12.68 -6.14
N ASN A 120 -6.40 13.43 -5.11
CA ASN A 120 -6.29 14.89 -5.09
C ASN A 120 -4.85 15.40 -5.08
N ILE A 121 -3.90 14.59 -4.62
CA ILE A 121 -2.47 14.94 -4.70
C ILE A 121 -1.78 14.38 -5.95
N GLY A 122 -2.54 13.77 -6.86
CA GLY A 122 -2.03 13.31 -8.15
C GLY A 122 -1.53 11.88 -8.20
N TRP A 123 -1.78 11.08 -7.18
CA TRP A 123 -1.43 9.66 -7.20
C TRP A 123 -2.45 8.87 -8.03
N GLU A 124 -2.00 7.85 -8.73
CA GLU A 124 -2.88 6.84 -9.32
C GLU A 124 -3.45 5.98 -8.19
N THR A 125 -4.76 5.65 -8.25
CA THR A 125 -5.47 5.05 -7.11
C THR A 125 -6.04 3.68 -7.46
N VAL A 126 -5.90 2.76 -6.49
CA VAL A 126 -6.43 1.40 -6.57
C VAL A 126 -7.22 1.10 -5.30
N TRP A 127 -8.53 0.98 -5.43
CA TRP A 127 -9.39 0.60 -4.33
C TRP A 127 -9.48 -0.92 -4.22
N ILE A 128 -9.09 -1.46 -3.07
CA ILE A 128 -9.16 -2.90 -2.77
C ILE A 128 -10.27 -3.13 -1.76
N HIS A 129 -11.33 -3.81 -2.16
CA HIS A 129 -12.48 -4.04 -1.29
C HIS A 129 -13.31 -5.21 -1.84
N PRO A 130 -13.92 -6.06 -0.98
CA PRO A 130 -14.75 -7.19 -1.45
C PRO A 130 -15.88 -6.79 -2.40
N GLN A 131 -16.38 -5.55 -2.30
CA GLN A 131 -17.45 -5.01 -3.14
C GLN A 131 -16.94 -4.16 -4.32
N ALA A 132 -15.63 -4.09 -4.53
CA ALA A 132 -15.05 -3.29 -5.59
C ALA A 132 -15.45 -3.81 -6.97
N ASN A 133 -15.80 -2.90 -7.89
CA ASN A 133 -16.12 -3.19 -9.27
C ASN A 133 -15.48 -2.15 -10.18
N ASN A 134 -14.54 -2.59 -11.02
CA ASN A 134 -13.79 -1.68 -11.89
C ASN A 134 -14.65 -1.01 -12.97
N ASN A 135 -15.84 -1.55 -13.26
CA ASN A 135 -16.77 -0.99 -14.24
C ASN A 135 -17.71 0.06 -13.63
N ILE A 136 -17.88 0.08 -12.31
CA ILE A 136 -18.78 0.98 -11.59
C ILE A 136 -18.01 1.60 -10.42
N LYS A 137 -17.39 2.74 -10.64
CA LYS A 137 -16.56 3.41 -9.64
C LYS A 137 -16.59 4.92 -9.82
N PRO A 138 -16.43 5.71 -8.75
CA PRO A 138 -16.29 7.17 -8.87
C PRO A 138 -14.98 7.56 -9.55
N ASP A 139 -14.91 8.79 -10.04
CA ASP A 139 -13.78 9.28 -10.85
C ASP A 139 -12.45 9.33 -10.07
N TYR A 140 -12.50 9.44 -8.75
CA TYR A 140 -11.27 9.45 -7.93
C TYR A 140 -10.66 8.06 -7.72
N ILE A 141 -11.31 7.02 -8.19
CA ILE A 141 -10.80 5.64 -8.17
C ILE A 141 -10.39 5.27 -9.60
N ASP A 142 -9.09 5.16 -9.85
CA ASP A 142 -8.61 4.78 -11.18
C ASP A 142 -8.85 3.29 -11.45
N HIS A 143 -8.65 2.45 -10.43
CA HIS A 143 -8.83 0.99 -10.51
C HIS A 143 -9.52 0.47 -9.25
N ALA A 144 -10.39 -0.53 -9.41
CA ALA A 144 -11.10 -1.16 -8.30
C ALA A 144 -11.07 -2.69 -8.46
N TYR A 145 -10.54 -3.38 -7.46
CA TYR A 145 -10.40 -4.85 -7.46
C TYR A 145 -10.78 -5.43 -6.11
N THR A 146 -11.25 -6.67 -6.11
CA THR A 146 -11.66 -7.34 -4.87
C THR A 146 -10.49 -7.79 -4.00
N ASN A 147 -9.29 -7.88 -4.57
CA ASN A 147 -8.06 -8.21 -3.85
C ASN A 147 -6.84 -7.63 -4.57
N VAL A 148 -5.75 -7.52 -3.85
CA VAL A 148 -4.52 -6.89 -4.34
C VAL A 148 -3.84 -7.73 -5.43
N ILE A 149 -3.97 -9.05 -5.40
CA ILE A 149 -3.35 -9.93 -6.40
C ILE A 149 -3.95 -9.66 -7.78
N ASP A 150 -5.28 -9.62 -7.88
CA ASP A 150 -5.97 -9.33 -9.15
C ASP A 150 -5.59 -7.93 -9.67
N ALA A 151 -5.47 -6.96 -8.77
CA ALA A 151 -5.02 -5.62 -9.12
C ALA A 151 -3.62 -5.63 -9.73
N LEU A 152 -2.67 -6.28 -9.07
CA LEU A 152 -1.27 -6.33 -9.52
C LEU A 152 -1.10 -7.02 -10.87
N TYR A 153 -1.93 -8.02 -11.18
CA TYR A 153 -1.91 -8.69 -12.48
C TYR A 153 -2.53 -7.85 -13.60
N SER A 154 -3.46 -6.96 -13.28
CA SER A 154 -4.30 -6.29 -14.28
C SER A 154 -3.85 -4.88 -14.61
N ILE A 155 -3.10 -4.23 -13.73
CA ILE A 155 -2.73 -2.81 -13.84
C ILE A 155 -1.35 -2.69 -14.50
N ASP A 156 -1.20 -1.69 -15.36
CA ASP A 156 0.11 -1.31 -15.90
C ASP A 156 0.95 -0.66 -14.81
N LEU A 157 2.04 -1.33 -14.40
CA LEU A 157 2.97 -0.89 -13.37
C LEU A 157 4.27 -0.31 -13.96
N THR A 158 4.37 -0.23 -15.26
CA THR A 158 5.54 0.37 -15.93
C THR A 158 5.52 1.95 -15.82
#